data_c1c63e35b98c053ee679c3a6f85187fa
#
_entry.id   c1c63e35b98c053ee679c3a6f85187fa
#
_cell.length_a   1.000
_cell.length_b   1.000
_cell.length_c   1.000
_cell.angle_alpha   90.00
_cell.angle_beta   90.00
_cell.angle_gamma   90.00
#
_symmetry.space_group_name_H-M   'P 1'
#
loop_
_entity.id
_entity.type
_entity.pdbx_description
1 polymer ?
#
loop_
_entity_poly.entity_id
_entity_poly.type
_entity_poly.pdbx_seq_one_letter_code
_entity_poly.pdbx_strand_id
1 'polypeptide(L)'
;MMTENKQVLHLQKAIQCETVSYPDRSRINFKEYDKFIDHLKKSYPLLHKKATLELVEKHTLVFHLKGTTDKDPIALMGHYDVVPVKPEGWTIPPFSGEIVDGYVCGRGTLDMKGQVIAVLEAVESCLEEGVVFERDVYLLFGHNEETGSEMPDSGAKNTRNLLKSRGVHFNLVVDEGGAFISGKSLGVP
;
A
#
# COMPACT_ATOMS: atom_id res chain seq x y z
N MET A 1 5.27 -3.14 31.44
CA MET A 1 4.39 -2.64 30.37
C MET A 1 5.19 -2.74 29.10
N MET A 2 4.77 -3.58 28.15
CA MET A 2 5.36 -3.55 26.81
C MET A 2 5.01 -2.19 26.22
N THR A 3 6.01 -1.39 25.84
CA THR A 3 5.80 -0.21 25.03
C THR A 3 5.03 -0.65 23.78
N GLU A 4 3.82 -0.13 23.60
CA GLU A 4 3.05 -0.41 22.40
C GLU A 4 3.93 -0.08 21.19
N ASN A 5 4.19 -1.08 20.36
CA ASN A 5 5.03 -0.91 19.20
C ASN A 5 4.26 0.00 18.19
N LYS A 6 4.80 1.20 17.93
CA LYS A 6 4.20 2.22 17.04
C LYS A 6 3.83 1.64 15.68
N GLN A 7 4.68 0.80 15.11
CA GLN A 7 4.47 0.16 13.81
C GLN A 7 3.26 -0.76 13.82
N VAL A 8 3.10 -1.53 14.92
CA VAL A 8 1.95 -2.41 15.11
C VAL A 8 0.65 -1.61 15.24
N LEU A 9 0.68 -0.48 15.97
CA LEU A 9 -0.48 0.42 16.08
C LEU A 9 -0.88 1.01 14.72
N HIS A 10 0.11 1.38 13.89
CA HIS A 10 -0.16 1.88 12.56
C HIS A 10 -0.85 0.83 11.68
N LEU A 11 -0.38 -0.43 11.74
CA LEU A 11 -1.03 -1.53 11.02
C LEU A 11 -2.45 -1.80 11.54
N GLN A 12 -2.65 -1.86 12.86
CA GLN A 12 -3.98 -2.06 13.43
C GLN A 12 -4.98 -1.00 12.94
N LYS A 13 -4.58 0.27 12.95
CA LYS A 13 -5.42 1.38 12.45
C LYS A 13 -5.65 1.32 10.95
N ALA A 14 -4.66 0.86 10.18
CA ALA A 14 -4.81 0.63 8.76
C ALA A 14 -5.85 -0.47 8.46
N ILE A 15 -5.85 -1.56 9.25
CA ILE A 15 -6.84 -2.64 9.14
C ILE A 15 -8.25 -2.15 9.50
N GLN A 16 -8.37 -1.23 10.46
CA GLN A 16 -9.64 -0.62 10.88
C GLN A 16 -10.23 0.36 9.85
N CYS A 17 -9.54 0.62 8.75
CA CYS A 17 -10.09 1.32 7.60
C CYS A 17 -10.66 0.28 6.62
N GLU A 18 -11.97 0.23 6.46
CA GLU A 18 -12.67 -0.76 5.64
C GLU A 18 -12.62 -0.38 4.15
N THR A 19 -11.43 -0.33 3.58
CA THR A 19 -11.19 0.04 2.18
C THR A 19 -11.59 -1.06 1.20
N VAL A 20 -12.82 -1.54 1.32
CA VAL A 20 -13.35 -2.62 0.48
C VAL A 20 -13.65 -2.10 -0.92
N SER A 21 -13.03 -2.72 -1.91
CA SER A 21 -13.27 -2.42 -3.32
C SER A 21 -14.34 -3.33 -3.92
N TYR A 22 -15.03 -2.82 -4.93
CA TYR A 22 -16.05 -3.53 -5.69
C TYR A 22 -15.95 -3.11 -7.16
N PRO A 23 -16.24 -4.03 -8.11
CA PRO A 23 -16.39 -3.64 -9.51
C PRO A 23 -17.47 -2.58 -9.71
N ASP A 24 -18.58 -2.68 -8.97
CA ASP A 24 -19.60 -1.65 -8.90
C ASP A 24 -19.21 -0.56 -7.90
N ARG A 25 -18.72 0.56 -8.42
CA ARG A 25 -18.22 1.69 -7.61
C ARG A 25 -19.26 2.34 -6.70
N SER A 26 -20.56 2.23 -7.02
CA SER A 26 -21.61 2.75 -6.17
C SER A 26 -21.67 2.08 -4.79
N ARG A 27 -21.05 0.91 -4.66
CA ARG A 27 -20.95 0.13 -3.43
C ARG A 27 -19.74 0.51 -2.58
N ILE A 28 -18.78 1.26 -3.13
CA ILE A 28 -17.55 1.61 -2.42
C ILE A 28 -17.82 2.74 -1.43
N ASN A 29 -17.41 2.53 -0.18
CA ASN A 29 -17.42 3.58 0.84
C ASN A 29 -16.11 4.37 0.80
N PHE A 30 -16.02 5.37 -0.07
CA PHE A 30 -14.81 6.18 -0.21
C PHE A 30 -14.41 6.94 1.07
N LYS A 31 -15.28 7.12 2.06
CA LYS A 31 -14.92 7.71 3.35
C LYS A 31 -13.90 6.85 4.11
N GLU A 32 -13.91 5.52 3.91
CA GLU A 32 -12.92 4.64 4.51
C GLU A 32 -11.55 4.78 3.83
N TYR A 33 -11.52 5.10 2.54
CA TYR A 33 -10.29 5.44 1.80
C TYR A 33 -9.72 6.77 2.27
N ASP A 34 -10.56 7.79 2.42
CA ASP A 34 -10.13 9.09 2.98
C ASP A 34 -9.58 8.92 4.41
N LYS A 35 -10.27 8.11 5.24
CA LYS A 35 -9.82 7.77 6.60
C LYS A 35 -8.45 7.09 6.61
N PHE A 36 -8.20 6.17 5.65
CA PHE A 36 -6.90 5.52 5.50
C PHE A 36 -5.83 6.53 5.11
N ILE A 37 -6.08 7.40 4.12
CA ILE A 37 -5.15 8.45 3.70
C ILE A 37 -4.84 9.41 4.86
N ASP A 38 -5.84 9.81 5.62
CA ASP A 38 -5.67 10.65 6.81
C ASP A 38 -4.86 9.95 7.91
N HIS A 39 -5.03 8.64 8.06
CA HIS A 39 -4.21 7.84 8.98
C HIS A 39 -2.74 7.85 8.54
N LEU A 40 -2.44 7.63 7.27
CA LEU A 40 -1.07 7.69 6.76
C LEU A 40 -0.43 9.06 6.98
N LYS A 41 -1.17 10.13 6.72
CA LYS A 41 -0.69 11.50 6.92
C LYS A 41 -0.30 11.78 8.38
N LYS A 42 -1.05 11.25 9.34
CA LYS A 42 -0.77 11.39 10.77
C LYS A 42 0.39 10.52 11.22
N SER A 43 0.53 9.33 10.63
CA SER A 43 1.52 8.33 11.02
C SER A 43 2.91 8.60 10.44
N TYR A 44 2.99 9.21 9.26
CA TYR A 44 4.23 9.40 8.49
C TYR A 44 4.48 10.87 8.13
N PRO A 45 4.70 11.75 9.14
CA PRO A 45 4.81 13.19 8.91
C PRO A 45 6.07 13.59 8.14
N LEU A 46 7.19 12.87 8.25
CA LEU A 46 8.40 13.20 7.51
C LEU A 46 8.27 12.85 6.04
N LEU A 47 7.66 11.70 5.73
CA LEU A 47 7.34 11.35 4.34
C LEU A 47 6.46 12.43 3.70
N HIS A 48 5.37 12.83 4.36
CA HIS A 48 4.46 13.86 3.84
C HIS A 48 5.10 15.25 3.74
N LYS A 49 6.12 15.52 4.55
CA LYS A 49 6.88 16.78 4.48
C LYS A 49 7.92 16.79 3.36
N LYS A 50 8.55 15.63 3.08
CA LYS A 50 9.69 15.54 2.17
C LYS A 50 9.33 15.05 0.77
N ALA A 51 8.27 14.24 0.65
CA ALA A 51 7.77 13.75 -0.63
C ALA A 51 6.74 14.69 -1.24
N THR A 52 6.65 14.69 -2.56
CA THR A 52 5.46 15.17 -3.26
C THR A 52 4.44 14.04 -3.26
N LEU A 53 3.20 14.30 -2.83
CA LEU A 53 2.08 13.38 -2.93
C LEU A 53 1.13 13.84 -4.03
N GLU A 54 0.88 12.97 -4.99
CA GLU A 54 -0.16 13.13 -6.00
C GLU A 54 -1.21 12.01 -5.86
N LEU A 55 -2.49 12.37 -6.00
CA LEU A 55 -3.59 11.41 -5.97
C LEU A 55 -4.07 11.14 -7.40
N VAL A 56 -3.82 9.94 -7.90
CA VAL A 56 -4.35 9.48 -9.17
C VAL A 56 -5.71 8.84 -8.93
N GLU A 57 -6.71 9.16 -9.77
CA GLU A 57 -8.10 8.72 -9.58
C GLU A 57 -8.63 9.02 -8.17
N LYS A 58 -8.17 10.13 -7.57
CA LYS A 58 -8.49 10.63 -6.22
C LYS A 58 -7.95 9.83 -5.05
N HIS A 59 -7.66 8.55 -5.20
CA HIS A 59 -7.32 7.67 -4.07
C HIS A 59 -6.03 6.86 -4.29
N THR A 60 -5.52 6.64 -5.51
CA THR A 60 -4.20 6.02 -5.67
C THR A 60 -3.12 7.00 -5.26
N LEU A 61 -2.27 6.58 -4.33
CA LEU A 61 -1.23 7.41 -3.73
C LEU A 61 0.07 7.27 -4.55
N VAL A 62 0.58 8.39 -5.02
CA VAL A 62 1.87 8.49 -5.71
C VAL A 62 2.75 9.42 -4.91
N PHE A 63 3.59 8.86 -4.04
CA PHE A 63 4.63 9.63 -3.36
C PHE A 63 5.90 9.63 -4.21
N HIS A 64 6.54 10.78 -4.30
CA HIS A 64 7.83 10.95 -4.96
C HIS A 64 8.80 11.65 -4.02
N LEU A 65 9.81 10.92 -3.59
CA LEU A 65 10.97 11.42 -2.85
C LEU A 65 12.10 11.67 -3.85
N LYS A 66 12.56 12.92 -3.93
CA LYS A 66 13.66 13.30 -4.81
C LYS A 66 14.99 12.80 -4.24
N GLY A 67 15.75 12.13 -5.09
CA GLY A 67 17.13 11.72 -4.82
C GLY A 67 18.15 12.82 -5.16
N THR A 68 19.42 12.51 -4.94
CA THR A 68 20.54 13.44 -5.17
C THR A 68 21.19 13.31 -6.54
N THR A 69 20.81 12.29 -7.32
CA THR A 69 21.37 12.01 -8.65
C THR A 69 20.27 11.85 -9.69
N ASP A 70 20.65 11.85 -10.97
CA ASP A 70 19.74 11.60 -12.09
C ASP A 70 19.72 10.10 -12.51
N LYS A 71 20.14 9.21 -11.63
CA LYS A 71 20.01 7.76 -11.86
C LYS A 71 18.53 7.37 -11.92
N ASP A 72 18.23 6.38 -12.75
CA ASP A 72 16.87 5.85 -12.86
C ASP A 72 16.27 5.53 -11.48
N PRO A 73 15.04 5.96 -11.20
CA PRO A 73 14.37 5.82 -9.91
C PRO A 73 14.06 4.36 -9.56
N ILE A 74 13.65 4.15 -8.32
CA ILE A 74 13.06 2.89 -7.86
C ILE A 74 11.60 3.11 -7.47
N ALA A 75 10.78 2.06 -7.60
CA ALA A 75 9.39 2.06 -7.14
C ALA A 75 9.16 0.95 -6.13
N LEU A 76 8.50 1.29 -5.03
CA LEU A 76 7.95 0.36 -4.07
C LEU A 76 6.43 0.43 -4.20
N MET A 77 5.81 -0.68 -4.58
CA MET A 77 4.40 -0.74 -4.94
C MET A 77 3.59 -1.54 -3.92
N GLY A 78 2.31 -1.38 -4.00
CA GLY A 78 1.33 -2.17 -3.27
C GLY A 78 -0.08 -1.60 -3.46
N HIS A 79 -1.05 -2.23 -2.82
CA HIS A 79 -2.41 -1.73 -2.77
C HIS A 79 -2.95 -1.72 -1.33
N TYR A 80 -3.95 -0.89 -1.08
CA TYR A 80 -4.55 -0.79 0.24
C TYR A 80 -6.06 -1.06 0.24
N ASP A 81 -6.65 -1.28 -0.93
CA ASP A 81 -7.98 -1.85 -1.01
C ASP A 81 -7.96 -3.33 -0.64
N VAL A 82 -9.12 -3.87 -0.35
CA VAL A 82 -9.29 -5.26 0.06
C VAL A 82 -10.58 -5.84 -0.52
N VAL A 83 -10.60 -7.15 -0.73
CA VAL A 83 -11.81 -7.86 -1.15
C VAL A 83 -12.89 -7.81 -0.07
N PRO A 84 -14.18 -7.92 -0.45
CA PRO A 84 -15.29 -8.03 0.49
C PRO A 84 -15.12 -9.20 1.46
N VAL A 85 -15.66 -9.04 2.65
CA VAL A 85 -15.71 -10.10 3.66
C VAL A 85 -17.14 -10.62 3.81
N LYS A 86 -17.25 -11.93 4.06
CA LYS A 86 -18.44 -12.51 4.64
C LYS A 86 -18.16 -12.70 6.12
N PRO A 87 -18.96 -12.08 7.03
CA PRO A 87 -18.71 -12.15 8.47
C PRO A 87 -18.68 -13.59 9.01
N GLU A 88 -19.46 -14.46 8.37
CA GLU A 88 -19.49 -15.89 8.68
C GLU A 88 -18.12 -16.53 8.36
N GLY A 89 -17.57 -17.21 9.34
CA GLY A 89 -16.26 -17.88 9.22
C GLY A 89 -15.07 -17.07 9.75
N TRP A 90 -15.29 -15.85 10.22
CA TRP A 90 -14.26 -15.10 10.95
C TRP A 90 -14.42 -15.35 12.46
N THR A 91 -13.37 -15.84 13.11
CA THR A 91 -13.31 -15.97 14.58
C THR A 91 -13.02 -14.66 15.27
N ILE A 92 -12.39 -13.71 14.55
CA ILE A 92 -12.07 -12.36 14.99
C ILE A 92 -12.70 -11.40 13.97
N PRO A 93 -13.34 -10.30 14.38
CA PRO A 93 -13.95 -9.37 13.44
C PRO A 93 -12.93 -8.91 12.37
N PRO A 94 -13.28 -9.01 11.07
CA PRO A 94 -12.30 -8.88 9.98
C PRO A 94 -11.63 -7.50 9.88
N PHE A 95 -12.19 -6.48 10.49
CA PHE A 95 -11.62 -5.13 10.51
C PHE A 95 -11.31 -4.63 11.92
N SER A 96 -11.19 -5.53 12.91
CA SER A 96 -10.83 -5.14 14.28
C SER A 96 -9.37 -4.72 14.41
N GLY A 97 -8.47 -5.36 13.67
CA GLY A 97 -7.03 -5.18 13.84
C GLY A 97 -6.54 -5.69 15.20
N GLU A 98 -7.26 -6.62 15.84
CA GLU A 98 -6.88 -7.18 17.13
C GLU A 98 -5.56 -7.96 17.05
N ILE A 99 -4.84 -7.97 18.17
CA ILE A 99 -3.64 -8.80 18.32
C ILE A 99 -4.04 -10.07 19.07
N VAL A 100 -3.90 -11.20 18.43
CA VAL A 100 -4.16 -12.52 18.99
C VAL A 100 -2.92 -13.40 18.78
N ASP A 101 -2.41 -13.98 19.83
CA ASP A 101 -1.22 -14.85 19.82
C ASP A 101 0.01 -14.21 19.12
N GLY A 102 0.16 -12.88 19.24
CA GLY A 102 1.25 -12.12 18.65
C GLY A 102 1.05 -11.72 17.18
N TYR A 103 -0.11 -12.01 16.59
CA TYR A 103 -0.44 -11.66 15.22
C TYR A 103 -1.49 -10.55 15.16
N VAL A 104 -1.29 -9.57 14.30
CA VAL A 104 -2.35 -8.61 13.95
C VAL A 104 -3.34 -9.31 13.03
N CYS A 105 -4.58 -9.44 13.47
CA CYS A 105 -5.62 -10.17 12.77
C CYS A 105 -6.54 -9.21 11.99
N GLY A 106 -6.83 -9.56 10.73
CA GLY A 106 -7.81 -8.82 9.95
C GLY A 106 -7.65 -8.96 8.44
N ARG A 107 -8.68 -8.54 7.71
CA ARG A 107 -8.67 -8.45 6.25
C ARG A 107 -7.67 -7.37 5.81
N GLY A 108 -6.77 -7.74 4.90
CA GLY A 108 -5.73 -6.86 4.39
C GLY A 108 -4.41 -6.91 5.19
N THR A 109 -4.32 -7.70 6.28
CA THR A 109 -3.07 -7.84 7.03
C THR A 109 -1.97 -8.49 6.18
N LEU A 110 -2.31 -9.52 5.40
CA LEU A 110 -1.39 -10.18 4.47
C LEU A 110 -1.46 -9.55 3.08
N ASP A 111 -2.65 -9.31 2.58
CA ASP A 111 -2.94 -8.83 1.24
C ASP A 111 -3.69 -7.50 1.32
N MET A 112 -2.98 -6.30 1.15
CA MET A 112 -1.53 -6.24 1.40
C MET A 112 -1.18 -4.99 2.22
N LYS A 113 -2.12 -4.52 3.08
CA LYS A 113 -1.85 -3.36 3.97
C LYS A 113 -0.63 -3.59 4.87
N GLY A 114 -0.36 -4.85 5.26
CA GLY A 114 0.83 -5.18 6.04
C GLY A 114 2.11 -4.76 5.34
N GLN A 115 2.24 -5.05 4.03
CA GLN A 115 3.39 -4.64 3.23
C GLN A 115 3.40 -3.13 3.01
N VAL A 116 2.25 -2.51 2.72
CA VAL A 116 2.14 -1.05 2.56
C VAL A 116 2.64 -0.33 3.81
N ILE A 117 2.18 -0.75 5.00
CA ILE A 117 2.63 -0.18 6.26
C ILE A 117 4.12 -0.45 6.50
N ALA A 118 4.62 -1.65 6.22
CA ALA A 118 6.04 -1.98 6.38
C ALA A 118 6.95 -1.08 5.51
N VAL A 119 6.55 -0.83 4.26
CA VAL A 119 7.27 0.09 3.36
C VAL A 119 7.26 1.52 3.91
N LEU A 120 6.12 2.00 4.38
CA LEU A 120 5.99 3.34 4.95
C LEU A 120 6.82 3.50 6.23
N GLU A 121 6.82 2.51 7.12
CA GLU A 121 7.65 2.49 8.34
C GLU A 121 9.14 2.53 7.99
N ALA A 122 9.57 1.72 7.01
CA ALA A 122 10.96 1.69 6.60
C ALA A 122 11.42 3.04 6.03
N VAL A 123 10.60 3.66 5.17
CA VAL A 123 10.94 4.97 4.59
C VAL A 123 10.92 6.08 5.65
N GLU A 124 9.91 6.12 6.54
CA GLU A 124 9.85 7.11 7.62
C GLU A 124 11.07 6.98 8.55
N SER A 125 11.45 5.74 8.91
CA SER A 125 12.66 5.48 9.73
C SER A 125 13.92 5.97 9.04
N CYS A 126 14.12 5.69 7.76
CA CYS A 126 15.23 6.25 7.00
C CYS A 126 15.26 7.79 7.04
N LEU A 127 14.09 8.42 6.93
CA LEU A 127 13.98 9.87 6.99
C LEU A 127 14.23 10.43 8.40
N GLU A 128 13.83 9.71 9.47
CA GLU A 128 14.13 10.02 10.87
C GLU A 128 15.63 9.97 11.14
N GLU A 129 16.32 8.97 10.56
CA GLU A 129 17.78 8.82 10.65
C GLU A 129 18.56 9.83 9.77
N GLY A 130 17.85 10.66 9.00
CA GLY A 130 18.47 11.65 8.13
C GLY A 130 19.06 11.09 6.84
N VAL A 131 18.65 9.88 6.44
CA VAL A 131 19.08 9.28 5.17
C VAL A 131 18.68 10.17 4.01
N VAL A 132 19.63 10.39 3.09
CA VAL A 132 19.41 11.06 1.82
C VAL A 132 19.51 10.01 0.72
N PHE A 133 18.42 9.81 -0.02
CA PHE A 133 18.38 8.83 -1.09
C PHE A 133 19.22 9.28 -2.28
N GLU A 134 19.97 8.37 -2.86
CA GLU A 134 20.75 8.63 -4.06
C GLU A 134 19.85 8.75 -5.29
N ARG A 135 18.88 7.84 -5.43
CA ARG A 135 17.90 7.79 -6.54
C ARG A 135 16.56 8.37 -6.08
N ASP A 136 15.79 8.86 -7.02
CA ASP A 136 14.38 9.13 -6.75
C ASP A 136 13.68 7.84 -6.30
N VAL A 137 12.84 7.96 -5.26
CA VAL A 137 12.05 6.86 -4.72
C VAL A 137 10.57 7.18 -4.90
N TYR A 138 9.86 6.29 -5.56
CA TYR A 138 8.42 6.34 -5.71
C TYR A 138 7.76 5.30 -4.81
N LEU A 139 6.74 5.73 -4.04
CA LEU A 139 5.84 4.81 -3.35
C LEU A 139 4.49 4.89 -4.06
N LEU A 140 4.04 3.76 -4.60
CA LEU A 140 2.86 3.70 -5.46
C LEU A 140 1.83 2.75 -4.82
N PHE A 141 0.78 3.31 -4.21
CA PHE A 141 -0.21 2.51 -3.50
C PHE A 141 -1.57 2.60 -4.17
N GLY A 142 -1.98 1.50 -4.81
CA GLY A 142 -3.25 1.35 -5.51
C GLY A 142 -4.45 1.33 -4.57
N HIS A 143 -5.59 1.79 -5.07
CA HIS A 143 -6.85 1.84 -4.31
C HIS A 143 -7.90 0.87 -4.84
N ASN A 144 -7.65 0.14 -5.91
CA ASN A 144 -8.61 -0.75 -6.57
C ASN A 144 -7.94 -1.90 -7.34
N GLU A 145 -6.90 -2.47 -6.76
CA GLU A 145 -6.19 -3.62 -7.35
C GLU A 145 -7.12 -4.84 -7.43
N GLU A 146 -7.81 -5.15 -6.35
CA GLU A 146 -8.67 -6.31 -6.16
C GLU A 146 -9.89 -6.36 -7.12
N THR A 147 -10.24 -5.24 -7.72
CA THR A 147 -11.41 -5.14 -8.61
C THR A 147 -11.05 -5.09 -10.08
N GLY A 148 -9.77 -5.22 -10.40
CA GLY A 148 -9.31 -5.44 -11.76
C GLY A 148 -8.69 -4.25 -12.44
N SER A 149 -7.57 -4.55 -13.07
CA SER A 149 -6.72 -3.63 -13.82
C SER A 149 -7.35 -3.08 -15.11
N GLU A 150 -8.46 -3.66 -15.56
CA GLU A 150 -9.09 -3.32 -16.83
C GLU A 150 -10.10 -2.16 -16.75
N MET A 151 -10.47 -1.74 -15.54
CA MET A 151 -11.41 -0.64 -15.36
C MET A 151 -10.80 0.69 -15.85
N PRO A 152 -11.61 1.59 -16.44
CA PRO A 152 -11.13 2.91 -16.92
C PRO A 152 -10.44 3.74 -15.84
N ASP A 153 -10.84 3.56 -14.59
CA ASP A 153 -10.33 4.23 -13.40
C ASP A 153 -9.36 3.37 -12.58
N SER A 154 -8.75 2.37 -13.22
CA SER A 154 -7.67 1.60 -12.61
C SER A 154 -6.55 2.52 -12.14
N GLY A 155 -6.33 2.55 -10.82
CA GLY A 155 -5.29 3.36 -10.20
C GLY A 155 -3.90 3.00 -10.71
N ALA A 156 -3.59 1.71 -10.78
CA ALA A 156 -2.31 1.20 -11.27
C ALA A 156 -2.08 1.56 -12.76
N LYS A 157 -3.06 1.30 -13.63
CA LYS A 157 -2.98 1.60 -15.07
C LYS A 157 -2.81 3.10 -15.32
N ASN A 158 -3.58 3.93 -14.64
CA ASN A 158 -3.53 5.38 -14.81
C ASN A 158 -2.25 5.97 -14.23
N THR A 159 -1.75 5.45 -13.11
CA THR A 159 -0.42 5.81 -12.57
C THR A 159 0.69 5.45 -13.54
N ARG A 160 0.68 4.23 -14.09
CA ARG A 160 1.65 3.83 -15.13
C ARG A 160 1.64 4.77 -16.32
N ASN A 161 0.44 5.12 -16.83
CA ASN A 161 0.32 6.01 -17.98
C ASN A 161 0.82 7.43 -17.67
N LEU A 162 0.52 7.93 -16.47
CA LEU A 162 1.00 9.22 -15.98
C LEU A 162 2.53 9.25 -15.90
N LEU A 163 3.15 8.28 -15.24
CA LEU A 163 4.60 8.23 -15.08
C LEU A 163 5.31 8.03 -16.43
N LYS A 164 4.75 7.18 -17.32
CA LYS A 164 5.24 7.02 -18.69
C LYS A 164 5.18 8.32 -19.48
N SER A 165 4.11 9.11 -19.37
CA SER A 165 3.99 10.40 -20.05
C SER A 165 5.01 11.44 -19.58
N ARG A 166 5.53 11.25 -18.36
CA ARG A 166 6.61 12.07 -17.75
C ARG A 166 8.01 11.55 -18.06
N GLY A 167 8.14 10.47 -18.83
CA GLY A 167 9.42 9.85 -19.17
C GLY A 167 10.08 9.11 -18.00
N VAL A 168 9.33 8.73 -16.98
CA VAL A 168 9.86 7.99 -15.82
C VAL A 168 10.13 6.54 -16.23
N HIS A 169 11.37 6.10 -16.05
CA HIS A 169 11.82 4.72 -16.25
C HIS A 169 12.43 4.21 -14.95
N PHE A 170 11.88 3.11 -14.41
CA PHE A 170 12.36 2.55 -13.16
C PHE A 170 13.51 1.57 -13.38
N ASN A 171 14.56 1.70 -12.56
CA ASN A 171 15.65 0.73 -12.47
C ASN A 171 15.22 -0.54 -11.74
N LEU A 172 14.33 -0.38 -10.74
CA LEU A 172 13.81 -1.47 -9.91
C LEU A 172 12.36 -1.15 -9.56
N VAL A 173 11.52 -2.17 -9.64
CA VAL A 173 10.16 -2.14 -9.11
C VAL A 173 10.02 -3.31 -8.14
N VAL A 174 9.58 -3.02 -6.93
CA VAL A 174 9.23 -4.01 -5.91
C VAL A 174 7.74 -3.92 -5.69
N ASP A 175 7.06 -5.02 -5.88
CA ASP A 175 5.60 -5.15 -5.76
C ASP A 175 5.28 -6.39 -4.93
N GLU A 176 4.01 -6.70 -4.79
CA GLU A 176 3.58 -7.97 -4.27
C GLU A 176 3.75 -9.09 -5.30
N GLY A 177 3.52 -10.29 -4.85
CA GLY A 177 3.42 -11.47 -5.69
C GLY A 177 4.37 -12.56 -5.24
N GLY A 178 4.28 -13.65 -5.95
CA GLY A 178 5.10 -14.80 -5.73
C GLY A 178 4.46 -15.82 -4.80
N ALA A 179 4.07 -16.93 -5.42
CA ALA A 179 3.85 -18.18 -4.72
C ALA A 179 4.97 -19.13 -5.11
N PHE A 180 5.44 -19.96 -4.19
CA PHE A 180 6.22 -21.12 -4.55
C PHE A 180 5.29 -22.11 -5.25
N ILE A 181 5.33 -22.11 -6.58
CA ILE A 181 4.54 -23.01 -7.40
C ILE A 181 5.45 -24.17 -7.80
N SER A 182 5.06 -25.40 -7.46
CA SER A 182 5.80 -26.57 -7.91
C SER A 182 5.83 -26.62 -9.44
N GLY A 183 7.00 -26.83 -10.05
CA GLY A 183 7.12 -27.01 -11.51
C GLY A 183 6.16 -28.06 -12.04
N LYS A 184 5.90 -29.12 -11.27
CA LYS A 184 4.89 -30.13 -11.61
C LYS A 184 3.49 -29.57 -11.81
N SER A 185 3.09 -28.56 -11.03
CA SER A 185 1.78 -27.90 -11.16
C SER A 185 1.65 -27.10 -12.45
N LEU A 186 2.79 -26.73 -13.04
CA LEU A 186 2.89 -25.97 -14.29
C LEU A 186 3.24 -26.88 -15.49
N GLY A 187 3.31 -28.22 -15.30
CA GLY A 187 3.74 -29.14 -16.33
C GLY A 187 5.23 -29.08 -16.66
N VAL A 188 6.02 -28.49 -15.78
CA VAL A 188 7.49 -28.43 -15.90
C VAL A 188 8.08 -29.52 -15.02
N PRO A 189 8.98 -30.39 -15.54
CA PRO A 189 9.57 -31.47 -14.77
C PRO A 189 10.45 -31.02 -13.60
#